data_aa1632394c5c7ff85c5d9275d906e248
#
_entry.id   aa1632394c5c7ff85c5d9275d906e248
#
_cell.length_a   1.000
_cell.length_b   1.000
_cell.length_c   1.000
_cell.angle_alpha   90.00
_cell.angle_beta   90.00
_cell.angle_gamma   90.00
#
_symmetry.space_group_name_H-M   'P 1'
#
loop_
_entity.id
_entity.type
_entity.pdbx_description
1 polymer ?
#
loop_
_entity_poly.entity_id
_entity_poly.type
_entity_poly.pdbx_seq_one_letter_code
_entity_poly.pdbx_strand_id
1 'polypeptide(L)'
;MMKRTISGMIGAGSLAHNRRDFVAENVDPDRVQLNICYKNENLKEVYKELFDDAVERYNVGKRKDRKIANYYEKIRQGKQEKLFHEVIFQIGNCEDMAVGTSEGNLAVKVLGEYVKDFQKRNPTLRIFSCYLHQDEATPHLHIDFVPYVTNWKGKGMDTRVSLKQALKSLGFQGGNKHDTELNQWINHEKEVLAEIAKQHGIEWEQKGTHEEHLDVYNFKKKERKKEVQELEQKKENLTVENEGLTSQIAEARADIKLLEEEKIQFQKDKEIAEKRAEKAETELKKLEDRREFLQPVMDNVSKEIKEYGMIKTF
;
A
#
# COMPACT_ATOMS: atom_id res chain seq x y z
N MET A 1 10.38 -8.31 23.06
CA MET A 1 11.04 -8.33 21.74
C MET A 1 10.01 -8.02 20.67
N MET A 2 10.39 -7.29 19.63
CA MET A 2 9.52 -7.02 18.48
C MET A 2 9.46 -8.27 17.59
N LYS A 3 8.26 -8.73 17.24
CA LYS A 3 8.11 -9.85 16.29
C LYS A 3 8.15 -9.33 14.85
N ARG A 4 9.04 -9.89 14.01
CA ARG A 4 9.19 -9.51 12.60
C ARG A 4 9.43 -10.73 11.73
N THR A 5 8.93 -10.69 10.52
CA THR A 5 9.23 -11.71 9.52
C THR A 5 10.67 -11.55 9.02
N ILE A 6 11.29 -12.66 8.61
CA ILE A 6 12.57 -12.65 7.90
C ILE A 6 12.35 -13.36 6.57
N SER A 7 12.62 -12.66 5.48
CA SER A 7 12.58 -13.23 4.14
C SER A 7 13.98 -13.41 3.56
N GLY A 8 14.16 -14.50 2.83
CA GLY A 8 15.31 -14.77 2.00
C GLY A 8 14.82 -15.34 0.67
N MET A 9 15.13 -14.69 -0.44
CA MET A 9 14.62 -15.06 -1.76
C MET A 9 15.72 -15.04 -2.81
N ILE A 10 15.54 -15.80 -3.87
CA ILE A 10 16.40 -15.71 -5.05
C ILE A 10 15.97 -14.52 -5.89
N GLY A 11 16.91 -13.61 -6.13
CA GLY A 11 16.70 -12.45 -6.97
C GLY A 11 16.81 -12.76 -8.47
N ALA A 12 16.41 -11.76 -9.27
CA ALA A 12 16.49 -11.84 -10.72
C ALA A 12 17.93 -11.70 -11.26
N GLY A 13 18.87 -11.19 -10.44
CA GLY A 13 20.26 -10.94 -10.84
C GLY A 13 20.41 -9.71 -11.73
N SER A 14 19.69 -8.63 -11.43
CA SER A 14 19.79 -7.38 -12.18
C SER A 14 20.85 -6.45 -11.58
N LEU A 15 22.11 -6.59 -12.03
CA LEU A 15 23.21 -5.73 -11.56
C LEU A 15 22.97 -4.24 -11.82
N ALA A 16 22.28 -3.89 -12.93
CA ALA A 16 21.93 -2.52 -13.24
C ALA A 16 20.93 -1.94 -12.23
N HIS A 17 19.97 -2.75 -11.74
CA HIS A 17 19.06 -2.38 -10.66
C HIS A 17 19.83 -2.21 -9.35
N ASN A 18 20.66 -3.17 -8.99
CA ASN A 18 21.40 -3.16 -7.72
C ASN A 18 22.34 -1.97 -7.61
N ARG A 19 22.96 -1.54 -8.72
CA ARG A 19 23.82 -0.35 -8.81
C ARG A 19 23.10 0.97 -8.99
N ARG A 20 21.76 0.92 -9.23
CA ARG A 20 20.97 2.11 -9.62
C ARG A 20 21.48 2.76 -10.91
N ASP A 21 21.90 1.93 -11.90
CA ASP A 21 22.24 2.42 -13.25
C ASP A 21 20.99 3.01 -13.95
N PHE A 22 19.81 2.74 -13.44
CA PHE A 22 18.53 3.37 -13.78
C PHE A 22 17.61 3.44 -12.54
N VAL A 23 16.68 4.40 -12.54
CA VAL A 23 15.68 4.56 -11.47
C VAL A 23 14.42 3.79 -11.85
N ALA A 24 14.09 2.75 -11.08
CA ALA A 24 12.85 2.00 -11.24
C ALA A 24 11.69 2.77 -10.57
N GLU A 25 10.45 2.44 -10.94
CA GLU A 25 9.24 3.13 -10.46
C GLU A 25 9.04 3.07 -8.93
N ASN A 26 9.56 2.04 -8.27
CA ASN A 26 9.48 1.83 -6.82
C ASN A 26 10.66 2.43 -6.05
N VAL A 27 11.60 3.08 -6.73
CA VAL A 27 12.79 3.71 -6.15
C VAL A 27 12.51 5.19 -5.91
N ASP A 28 12.78 5.65 -4.71
CA ASP A 28 12.76 7.07 -4.34
C ASP A 28 14.11 7.71 -4.71
N PRO A 29 14.16 8.58 -5.73
CA PRO A 29 15.42 9.17 -6.19
C PRO A 29 16.11 10.04 -5.12
N ASP A 30 15.34 10.61 -4.19
CA ASP A 30 15.87 11.45 -3.12
C ASP A 30 16.55 10.64 -2.00
N ARG A 31 16.43 9.31 -2.02
CA ARG A 31 17.02 8.39 -1.03
C ARG A 31 18.12 7.49 -1.59
N VAL A 32 18.41 7.54 -2.87
CA VAL A 32 19.45 6.70 -3.52
C VAL A 32 20.81 6.82 -2.82
N GLN A 33 21.17 8.00 -2.32
CA GLN A 33 22.41 8.26 -1.59
C GLN A 33 22.47 7.55 -0.21
N LEU A 34 21.35 7.03 0.29
CA LEU A 34 21.32 6.24 1.54
C LEU A 34 21.71 4.78 1.33
N ASN A 35 21.75 4.33 0.07
CA ASN A 35 22.13 2.97 -0.27
C ASN A 35 23.61 2.71 0.10
N ILE A 36 23.87 1.52 0.62
CA ILE A 36 25.23 1.14 1.01
C ILE A 36 25.76 0.10 0.03
N CYS A 37 26.87 0.43 -0.62
CA CYS A 37 27.62 -0.51 -1.45
C CYS A 37 28.71 -1.18 -0.59
N TYR A 38 28.53 -2.47 -0.28
CA TYR A 38 29.55 -3.26 0.41
C TYR A 38 30.57 -3.85 -0.56
N LYS A 39 30.15 -4.15 -1.79
CA LYS A 39 31.00 -4.72 -2.83
C LYS A 39 30.46 -4.43 -4.21
N ASN A 40 31.37 -4.13 -5.16
CA ASN A 40 31.03 -3.94 -6.58
C ASN A 40 32.28 -4.23 -7.42
N GLU A 41 32.46 -5.50 -7.79
CA GLU A 41 33.57 -5.96 -8.62
C GLU A 41 33.11 -6.33 -10.03
N ASN A 42 34.02 -6.31 -10.99
CA ASN A 42 33.72 -6.72 -12.33
C ASN A 42 33.60 -8.24 -12.42
N LEU A 43 32.43 -8.76 -12.78
CA LEU A 43 32.17 -10.20 -12.86
C LEU A 43 33.16 -10.96 -13.76
N LYS A 44 33.63 -10.36 -14.85
CA LYS A 44 34.61 -11.00 -15.75
C LYS A 44 35.98 -11.17 -15.09
N GLU A 45 36.39 -10.20 -14.27
CA GLU A 45 37.63 -10.30 -13.51
C GLU A 45 37.53 -11.35 -12.41
N VAL A 46 36.38 -11.44 -11.73
CA VAL A 46 36.10 -12.51 -10.75
C VAL A 46 36.16 -13.89 -11.41
N TYR A 47 35.66 -14.02 -12.63
CA TYR A 47 35.78 -15.27 -13.37
C TYR A 47 37.21 -15.64 -13.72
N LYS A 48 38.06 -14.69 -14.08
CA LYS A 48 39.48 -14.91 -14.29
C LYS A 48 40.16 -15.37 -13.00
N GLU A 49 39.94 -14.63 -11.89
CA GLU A 49 40.46 -14.99 -10.57
C GLU A 49 40.12 -16.43 -10.18
N LEU A 50 38.88 -16.85 -10.36
CA LEU A 50 38.42 -18.16 -9.92
C LEU A 50 38.79 -19.31 -10.84
N PHE A 51 38.90 -19.08 -12.15
CA PHE A 51 38.87 -20.18 -13.12
C PHE A 51 40.04 -20.23 -14.11
N ASP A 52 40.83 -19.17 -14.31
CA ASP A 52 41.88 -19.16 -15.35
C ASP A 52 42.90 -20.27 -15.13
N ASP A 53 43.39 -20.49 -13.91
CA ASP A 53 44.31 -21.59 -13.58
C ASP A 53 43.69 -22.97 -13.88
N ALA A 54 42.40 -23.14 -13.61
CA ALA A 54 41.70 -24.40 -13.90
C ALA A 54 41.45 -24.58 -15.40
N VAL A 55 41.24 -23.50 -16.15
CA VAL A 55 41.17 -23.52 -17.60
C VAL A 55 42.50 -23.92 -18.22
N GLU A 56 43.61 -23.38 -17.72
CA GLU A 56 44.96 -23.75 -18.16
C GLU A 56 45.21 -25.26 -17.95
N ARG A 57 44.99 -25.75 -16.72
CA ARG A 57 45.12 -27.15 -16.40
C ARG A 57 44.23 -28.04 -17.27
N TYR A 58 43.00 -27.64 -17.49
CA TYR A 58 42.07 -28.39 -18.34
C TYR A 58 42.50 -28.45 -19.79
N ASN A 59 43.10 -27.38 -20.32
CA ASN A 59 43.51 -27.27 -21.73
C ASN A 59 44.80 -28.03 -22.09
N VAL A 60 45.56 -28.43 -21.07
CA VAL A 60 46.79 -29.24 -21.30
C VAL A 60 46.42 -30.55 -22.03
N GLY A 61 47.09 -30.81 -23.13
CA GLY A 61 46.89 -32.02 -23.95
C GLY A 61 45.56 -32.09 -24.72
N LYS A 62 44.73 -31.05 -24.70
CA LYS A 62 43.47 -31.02 -25.47
C LYS A 62 43.70 -30.56 -26.89
N ARG A 63 42.95 -31.16 -27.83
CA ARG A 63 42.85 -30.65 -29.19
C ARG A 63 42.27 -29.24 -29.22
N LYS A 64 42.63 -28.44 -30.23
CA LYS A 64 42.24 -27.03 -30.38
C LYS A 64 40.73 -26.82 -30.27
N ASP A 65 39.94 -27.70 -30.86
CA ASP A 65 38.47 -27.66 -30.85
C ASP A 65 37.82 -27.99 -29.50
N ARG A 66 38.58 -28.54 -28.53
CA ARG A 66 38.12 -28.91 -27.19
C ARG A 66 38.67 -27.99 -26.09
N LYS A 67 39.55 -27.04 -26.46
CA LYS A 67 40.07 -26.06 -25.50
C LYS A 67 39.01 -25.00 -25.14
N ILE A 68 39.04 -24.57 -23.89
CA ILE A 68 38.26 -23.47 -23.42
C ILE A 68 39.09 -22.19 -23.57
N ALA A 69 38.68 -21.29 -24.45
CA ALA A 69 39.40 -20.03 -24.66
C ALA A 69 38.97 -18.96 -23.59
N ASN A 70 37.70 -18.96 -23.22
CA ASN A 70 37.16 -18.05 -22.22
C ASN A 70 36.04 -18.75 -21.46
N TYR A 71 36.22 -18.96 -20.16
CA TYR A 71 35.26 -19.69 -19.35
C TYR A 71 34.01 -18.90 -19.05
N TYR A 72 34.13 -17.58 -18.87
CA TYR A 72 32.98 -16.69 -18.71
C TYR A 72 32.02 -16.81 -19.93
N GLU A 73 32.57 -16.68 -21.15
CA GLU A 73 31.78 -16.78 -22.36
C GLU A 73 31.16 -18.19 -22.53
N LYS A 74 31.90 -19.24 -22.14
CA LYS A 74 31.38 -20.61 -22.17
C LYS A 74 30.15 -20.76 -21.26
N ILE A 75 30.19 -20.21 -20.04
CA ILE A 75 29.03 -20.27 -19.13
C ILE A 75 27.91 -19.38 -19.65
N ARG A 76 28.21 -18.15 -20.11
CA ARG A 76 27.24 -17.22 -20.67
C ARG A 76 26.41 -17.79 -21.82
N GLN A 77 27.05 -18.55 -22.68
CA GLN A 77 26.42 -19.21 -23.83
C GLN A 77 25.80 -20.57 -23.47
N GLY A 78 26.16 -21.12 -22.33
CA GLY A 78 25.61 -22.37 -21.82
C GLY A 78 24.19 -22.24 -21.29
N LYS A 79 23.51 -23.41 -21.16
CA LYS A 79 22.14 -23.45 -20.59
C LYS A 79 22.07 -24.19 -19.27
N GLN A 80 23.18 -24.74 -18.76
CA GLN A 80 23.19 -25.56 -17.55
C GLN A 80 23.46 -24.80 -16.28
N GLU A 81 24.31 -23.78 -16.34
CA GLU A 81 24.69 -22.96 -15.19
C GLU A 81 24.48 -21.49 -15.52
N LYS A 82 24.10 -20.71 -14.53
CA LYS A 82 24.06 -19.24 -14.61
C LYS A 82 25.44 -18.66 -14.32
N LEU A 83 25.74 -17.47 -14.85
CA LEU A 83 27.00 -16.76 -14.55
C LEU A 83 27.13 -16.45 -13.05
N PHE A 84 26.03 -16.12 -12.40
CA PHE A 84 25.96 -15.83 -10.99
C PHE A 84 24.54 -16.04 -10.48
N HIS A 85 24.38 -15.98 -9.17
CA HIS A 85 23.10 -16.00 -8.49
C HIS A 85 22.99 -14.80 -7.56
N GLU A 86 21.77 -14.35 -7.33
CA GLU A 86 21.43 -13.31 -6.37
C GLU A 86 20.57 -13.90 -5.26
N VAL A 87 20.82 -13.46 -4.03
CA VAL A 87 19.93 -13.67 -2.91
C VAL A 87 19.58 -12.32 -2.28
N ILE A 88 18.32 -12.16 -1.89
CA ILE A 88 17.83 -10.94 -1.26
C ILE A 88 17.35 -11.28 0.14
N PHE A 89 17.83 -10.54 1.16
CA PHE A 89 17.38 -10.67 2.54
C PHE A 89 16.69 -9.39 3.01
N GLN A 90 15.59 -9.56 3.73
CA GLN A 90 14.80 -8.46 4.30
C GLN A 90 14.24 -8.86 5.67
N ILE A 91 14.09 -7.88 6.57
CA ILE A 91 13.44 -8.01 7.88
C ILE A 91 12.17 -7.17 7.86
N GLY A 92 11.03 -7.78 8.21
CA GLY A 92 9.73 -7.11 8.20
C GLY A 92 9.25 -6.70 6.82
N ASN A 93 8.40 -5.69 6.79
CA ASN A 93 7.81 -5.12 5.58
C ASN A 93 7.64 -3.58 5.71
N CYS A 94 6.99 -2.94 4.74
CA CYS A 94 6.78 -1.49 4.74
C CYS A 94 5.85 -0.96 5.84
N GLU A 95 5.09 -1.82 6.52
CA GLU A 95 4.22 -1.43 7.63
C GLU A 95 4.96 -1.39 8.96
N ASP A 96 5.98 -2.24 9.13
CA ASP A 96 6.62 -2.48 10.42
C ASP A 96 8.15 -2.26 10.44
N MET A 97 8.80 -2.10 9.26
CA MET A 97 10.23 -1.84 9.08
C MET A 97 10.48 -0.85 7.91
N ALA A 98 9.62 0.18 7.76
CA ALA A 98 9.76 1.15 6.67
C ALA A 98 11.07 1.93 6.74
N VAL A 99 11.62 2.24 5.56
CA VAL A 99 12.78 3.15 5.46
C VAL A 99 12.45 4.52 6.05
N GLY A 100 13.41 5.09 6.78
CA GLY A 100 13.26 6.39 7.46
C GLY A 100 12.67 6.32 8.85
N THR A 101 12.20 5.15 9.30
CA THR A 101 11.75 4.93 10.69
C THR A 101 12.90 4.42 11.59
N SER A 102 12.72 4.46 12.91
CA SER A 102 13.64 3.85 13.88
C SER A 102 13.78 2.35 13.66
N GLU A 103 12.68 1.67 13.35
CA GLU A 103 12.62 0.24 13.06
C GLU A 103 13.33 -0.09 11.74
N GLY A 104 13.13 0.71 10.70
CA GLY A 104 13.86 0.58 9.43
C GLY A 104 15.36 0.75 9.61
N ASN A 105 15.80 1.74 10.41
CA ASN A 105 17.22 1.94 10.74
C ASN A 105 17.79 0.76 11.52
N LEU A 106 16.99 0.11 12.37
CA LEU A 106 17.39 -1.10 13.06
C LEU A 106 17.58 -2.27 12.07
N ALA A 107 16.67 -2.43 11.07
CA ALA A 107 16.85 -3.42 10.02
C ALA A 107 18.13 -3.18 9.21
N VAL A 108 18.44 -1.94 8.85
CA VAL A 108 19.71 -1.56 8.18
C VAL A 108 20.91 -2.02 8.99
N LYS A 109 20.91 -1.77 10.31
CA LYS A 109 22.00 -2.17 11.22
C LYS A 109 22.18 -3.69 11.24
N VAL A 110 21.08 -4.43 11.42
CA VAL A 110 21.11 -5.91 11.49
C VAL A 110 21.57 -6.53 10.17
N LEU A 111 21.06 -6.06 9.03
CA LEU A 111 21.49 -6.50 7.70
C LEU A 111 22.97 -6.17 7.44
N GLY A 112 23.44 -5.01 7.89
CA GLY A 112 24.84 -4.62 7.81
C GLY A 112 25.76 -5.50 8.67
N GLU A 113 25.32 -5.97 9.83
CA GLU A 113 26.06 -6.94 10.64
C GLU A 113 26.06 -8.33 9.99
N TYR A 114 24.93 -8.75 9.46
CA TYR A 114 24.79 -10.05 8.80
C TYR A 114 25.77 -10.22 7.62
N VAL A 115 25.91 -9.19 6.78
CA VAL A 115 26.76 -9.28 5.57
C VAL A 115 28.25 -9.38 5.88
N LYS A 116 28.74 -8.87 7.02
CA LYS A 116 30.17 -8.85 7.35
C LYS A 116 30.83 -10.22 7.31
N ASP A 117 30.14 -11.23 7.82
CA ASP A 117 30.66 -12.59 7.89
C ASP A 117 30.09 -13.53 6.80
N PHE A 118 29.27 -13.01 5.87
CA PHE A 118 28.62 -13.82 4.85
C PHE A 118 29.63 -14.60 3.98
N GLN A 119 30.67 -13.94 3.47
CA GLN A 119 31.69 -14.61 2.64
C GLN A 119 32.46 -15.68 3.41
N LYS A 120 32.69 -15.45 4.72
CA LYS A 120 33.38 -16.42 5.57
C LYS A 120 32.54 -17.66 5.84
N ARG A 121 31.22 -17.48 6.05
CA ARG A 121 30.28 -18.60 6.19
C ARG A 121 30.06 -19.34 4.90
N ASN A 122 30.18 -18.64 3.76
CA ASN A 122 29.88 -19.16 2.42
C ASN A 122 31.12 -19.10 1.50
N PRO A 123 32.23 -19.83 1.82
CA PRO A 123 33.49 -19.75 1.07
C PRO A 123 33.38 -20.19 -0.38
N THR A 124 32.40 -21.03 -0.74
CA THR A 124 32.15 -21.51 -2.11
C THR A 124 31.19 -20.63 -2.93
N LEU A 125 30.70 -19.54 -2.32
CA LEU A 125 29.83 -18.55 -2.94
C LEU A 125 30.60 -17.21 -2.99
N ARG A 126 31.42 -16.99 -4.03
CA ARG A 126 32.27 -15.81 -4.17
C ARG A 126 31.40 -14.55 -4.44
N ILE A 127 31.23 -13.70 -3.42
CA ILE A 127 30.51 -12.43 -3.58
C ILE A 127 31.32 -11.50 -4.48
N PHE A 128 30.67 -10.86 -5.43
CA PHE A 128 31.26 -9.83 -6.29
C PHE A 128 30.46 -8.52 -6.29
N SER A 129 29.17 -8.57 -5.92
CA SER A 129 28.31 -7.40 -5.80
C SER A 129 27.45 -7.55 -4.55
N CYS A 130 27.34 -6.49 -3.76
CA CYS A 130 26.52 -6.49 -2.55
C CYS A 130 26.07 -5.08 -2.20
N TYR A 131 24.76 -4.87 -2.17
CA TYR A 131 24.12 -3.59 -1.92
C TYR A 131 23.03 -3.72 -0.86
N LEU A 132 22.97 -2.77 0.06
CA LEU A 132 21.85 -2.55 0.97
C LEU A 132 21.05 -1.36 0.46
N HIS A 133 19.84 -1.61 0.00
CA HIS A 133 18.96 -0.58 -0.49
C HIS A 133 18.12 0.02 0.63
N GLN A 134 18.04 1.35 0.63
CA GLN A 134 17.25 2.18 1.55
C GLN A 134 16.41 3.21 0.77
N ASP A 135 16.29 3.06 -0.51
CA ASP A 135 15.56 3.94 -1.44
C ASP A 135 14.26 3.33 -1.95
N GLU A 136 13.85 2.21 -1.39
CA GLU A 136 12.55 1.58 -1.61
C GLU A 136 11.72 1.60 -0.31
N ALA A 137 10.61 0.86 -0.24
CA ALA A 137 9.71 0.89 0.90
C ALA A 137 10.32 0.31 2.19
N THR A 138 11.14 -0.74 2.07
CA THR A 138 11.72 -1.47 3.21
C THR A 138 13.20 -1.73 2.94
N PRO A 139 14.10 -1.59 3.93
CA PRO A 139 15.51 -1.92 3.75
C PRO A 139 15.70 -3.39 3.39
N HIS A 140 16.49 -3.66 2.35
CA HIS A 140 16.78 -5.02 1.90
C HIS A 140 18.19 -5.12 1.31
N LEU A 141 18.78 -6.31 1.45
CA LEU A 141 20.16 -6.60 1.11
C LEU A 141 20.21 -7.50 -0.11
N HIS A 142 20.82 -7.02 -1.20
CA HIS A 142 21.14 -7.79 -2.38
C HIS A 142 22.55 -8.34 -2.30
N ILE A 143 22.73 -9.65 -2.51
CA ILE A 143 24.03 -10.30 -2.54
C ILE A 143 24.14 -11.12 -3.84
N ASP A 144 25.01 -10.68 -4.73
CA ASP A 144 25.33 -11.37 -5.98
C ASP A 144 26.62 -12.17 -5.82
N PHE A 145 26.59 -13.46 -6.17
CA PHE A 145 27.72 -14.35 -5.99
C PHE A 145 27.90 -15.33 -7.13
N VAL A 146 29.14 -15.73 -7.38
CA VAL A 146 29.51 -16.83 -8.27
C VAL A 146 29.66 -18.09 -7.43
N PRO A 147 28.80 -19.12 -7.60
CA PRO A 147 28.95 -20.39 -6.90
C PRO A 147 30.00 -21.23 -7.62
N TYR A 148 30.97 -21.77 -6.90
CA TYR A 148 32.00 -22.58 -7.50
C TYR A 148 32.39 -23.76 -6.59
N VAL A 149 32.93 -24.80 -7.24
CA VAL A 149 33.50 -25.96 -6.57
C VAL A 149 34.93 -26.19 -7.04
N THR A 150 35.79 -26.58 -6.12
CA THR A 150 37.18 -26.97 -6.39
C THR A 150 37.36 -28.47 -6.24
N ASN A 151 38.46 -29.02 -6.78
CA ASN A 151 38.82 -30.45 -6.68
C ASN A 151 37.74 -31.40 -7.21
N TRP A 152 36.95 -30.95 -8.21
CA TRP A 152 35.95 -31.78 -8.86
C TRP A 152 36.58 -33.00 -9.54
N LYS A 153 36.09 -34.21 -9.18
CA LYS A 153 36.63 -35.48 -9.72
C LYS A 153 35.86 -35.98 -10.94
N GLY A 154 34.76 -35.32 -11.33
CA GLY A 154 34.00 -35.73 -12.50
C GLY A 154 34.56 -35.18 -13.82
N LYS A 155 33.78 -35.34 -14.89
CA LYS A 155 34.15 -34.79 -16.20
C LYS A 155 34.19 -33.26 -16.19
N GLY A 156 35.17 -32.66 -16.85
CA GLY A 156 35.30 -31.21 -17.00
C GLY A 156 36.49 -30.65 -16.26
N MET A 157 36.39 -29.39 -15.84
CA MET A 157 37.41 -28.69 -15.07
C MET A 157 37.34 -29.10 -13.59
N ASP A 158 38.50 -29.10 -12.93
CA ASP A 158 38.61 -29.38 -11.49
C ASP A 158 38.05 -28.25 -10.61
N THR A 159 38.07 -27.02 -11.13
CA THR A 159 37.38 -25.87 -10.53
C THR A 159 36.35 -25.33 -11.54
N ARG A 160 35.11 -25.25 -11.13
CA ARG A 160 34.01 -24.93 -12.06
C ARG A 160 32.83 -24.26 -11.37
N VAL A 161 32.02 -23.51 -12.12
CA VAL A 161 30.73 -23.02 -11.67
C VAL A 161 29.78 -24.19 -11.42
N SER A 162 29.17 -24.24 -10.24
CA SER A 162 28.05 -25.14 -9.95
C SER A 162 27.38 -24.73 -8.64
N LEU A 163 26.16 -24.22 -8.66
CA LEU A 163 25.41 -23.89 -7.46
C LEU A 163 25.19 -25.12 -6.57
N LYS A 164 24.71 -26.20 -7.18
CA LYS A 164 24.43 -27.45 -6.45
C LYS A 164 25.65 -28.00 -5.71
N GLN A 165 26.82 -28.05 -6.38
CA GLN A 165 28.02 -28.60 -5.76
C GLN A 165 28.64 -27.64 -4.74
N ALA A 166 28.55 -26.35 -5.00
CA ALA A 166 28.97 -25.31 -4.03
C ALA A 166 28.21 -25.45 -2.71
N LEU A 167 26.89 -25.59 -2.77
CA LEU A 167 26.04 -25.77 -1.60
C LEU A 167 26.25 -27.11 -0.91
N LYS A 168 26.48 -28.20 -1.68
CA LYS A 168 26.86 -29.49 -1.11
C LYS A 168 28.18 -29.43 -0.33
N SER A 169 29.15 -28.66 -0.82
CA SER A 169 30.43 -28.45 -0.13
C SER A 169 30.24 -27.68 1.21
N LEU A 170 29.15 -26.93 1.36
CA LEU A 170 28.76 -26.27 2.61
C LEU A 170 27.91 -27.16 3.54
N GLY A 171 27.62 -28.42 3.13
CA GLY A 171 26.87 -29.38 3.94
C GLY A 171 25.40 -29.55 3.58
N PHE A 172 24.87 -28.80 2.60
CA PHE A 172 23.46 -28.88 2.17
C PHE A 172 23.29 -29.96 1.13
N GLN A 173 22.67 -31.07 1.50
CA GLN A 173 22.59 -32.26 0.62
C GLN A 173 21.34 -32.29 -0.27
N GLY A 174 20.33 -31.49 0.07
CA GLY A 174 19.00 -31.64 -0.54
C GLY A 174 18.31 -32.93 -0.17
N GLY A 175 17.04 -33.00 -0.34
CA GLY A 175 16.24 -34.20 -0.07
C GLY A 175 15.30 -34.50 -1.22
N ASN A 176 14.32 -33.66 -1.44
CA ASN A 176 13.29 -33.82 -2.45
C ASN A 176 13.06 -32.53 -3.25
N LYS A 177 12.02 -32.49 -4.08
CA LYS A 177 11.66 -31.34 -4.92
C LYS A 177 11.46 -30.03 -4.14
N HIS A 178 11.01 -30.11 -2.89
CA HIS A 178 10.72 -28.97 -2.04
C HIS A 178 11.81 -28.69 -1.00
N ASP A 179 12.72 -29.64 -0.79
CA ASP A 179 13.85 -29.55 0.13
C ASP A 179 15.16 -29.68 -0.67
N THR A 180 15.43 -28.69 -1.50
CA THR A 180 16.63 -28.63 -2.32
C THR A 180 17.83 -28.10 -1.52
N GLU A 181 19.04 -28.33 -2.00
CA GLU A 181 20.26 -27.74 -1.42
C GLU A 181 20.11 -26.21 -1.24
N LEU A 182 19.48 -25.56 -2.20
CA LEU A 182 19.25 -24.11 -2.19
C LEU A 182 18.26 -23.69 -1.11
N ASN A 183 17.13 -24.41 -0.97
CA ASN A 183 16.14 -24.11 0.05
C ASN A 183 16.69 -24.33 1.47
N GLN A 184 17.46 -25.40 1.68
CA GLN A 184 18.14 -25.66 2.95
C GLN A 184 19.14 -24.55 3.29
N TRP A 185 19.93 -24.10 2.32
CA TRP A 185 20.87 -23.02 2.50
C TRP A 185 20.18 -21.67 2.83
N ILE A 186 19.12 -21.30 2.08
CA ILE A 186 18.36 -20.06 2.35
C ILE A 186 17.76 -20.10 3.75
N ASN A 187 17.19 -21.24 4.17
CA ASN A 187 16.62 -21.36 5.51
C ASN A 187 17.71 -21.23 6.59
N HIS A 188 18.85 -21.85 6.38
CA HIS A 188 19.99 -21.69 7.29
C HIS A 188 20.46 -20.23 7.38
N GLU A 189 20.62 -19.53 6.28
CA GLU A 189 21.01 -18.10 6.28
C GLU A 189 19.93 -17.21 6.90
N LYS A 190 18.65 -17.55 6.82
CA LYS A 190 17.56 -16.88 7.56
C LYS A 190 17.69 -17.11 9.07
N GLU A 191 18.08 -18.31 9.51
CA GLU A 191 18.34 -18.62 10.91
C GLU A 191 19.54 -17.80 11.45
N VAL A 192 20.60 -17.70 10.68
CA VAL A 192 21.77 -16.85 11.04
C VAL A 192 21.34 -15.38 11.16
N LEU A 193 20.56 -14.88 10.20
CA LEU A 193 20.03 -13.50 10.27
C LEU A 193 19.11 -13.31 11.49
N ALA A 194 18.29 -14.31 11.83
CA ALA A 194 17.41 -14.29 12.99
C ALA A 194 18.18 -14.22 14.32
N GLU A 195 19.30 -14.95 14.44
CA GLU A 195 20.14 -14.88 15.64
C GLU A 195 20.78 -13.50 15.82
N ILE A 196 21.22 -12.86 14.74
CA ILE A 196 21.72 -11.47 14.77
C ILE A 196 20.57 -10.52 15.14
N ALA A 197 19.41 -10.65 14.51
CA ALA A 197 18.23 -9.84 14.78
C ALA A 197 17.78 -9.93 16.24
N LYS A 198 17.85 -11.12 16.84
CA LYS A 198 17.54 -11.38 18.26
C LYS A 198 18.42 -10.59 19.22
N GLN A 199 19.71 -10.42 18.90
CA GLN A 199 20.64 -9.59 19.70
C GLN A 199 20.23 -8.11 19.71
N HIS A 200 19.47 -7.70 18.71
CA HIS A 200 18.89 -6.35 18.58
C HIS A 200 17.43 -6.26 19.02
N GLY A 201 16.89 -7.27 19.71
CA GLY A 201 15.53 -7.26 20.26
C GLY A 201 14.44 -7.61 19.25
N ILE A 202 14.80 -8.16 18.08
CA ILE A 202 13.88 -8.64 17.06
C ILE A 202 13.74 -10.15 17.16
N GLU A 203 12.53 -10.64 17.35
CA GLU A 203 12.18 -12.06 17.31
C GLU A 203 11.63 -12.45 15.95
N TRP A 204 12.15 -13.51 15.34
CA TRP A 204 11.67 -13.99 14.06
C TRP A 204 10.27 -14.59 14.16
N GLU A 205 9.30 -13.98 13.49
CA GLU A 205 7.94 -14.51 13.34
C GLU A 205 7.83 -15.39 12.10
N GLN A 206 7.65 -16.69 12.30
CA GLN A 206 7.39 -17.63 11.21
C GLN A 206 5.88 -17.74 11.00
N LYS A 207 5.33 -17.04 10.00
CA LYS A 207 3.88 -17.04 9.72
C LYS A 207 3.37 -18.36 9.16
N GLY A 208 4.23 -19.30 8.77
CA GLY A 208 3.85 -20.61 8.21
C GLY A 208 3.08 -20.55 6.90
N THR A 209 2.90 -19.36 6.35
CA THR A 209 2.28 -19.15 5.05
C THR A 209 3.32 -19.36 3.96
N HIS A 210 3.07 -20.32 3.06
CA HIS A 210 3.77 -20.40 1.79
C HIS A 210 3.20 -19.34 0.82
N GLU A 211 3.31 -18.06 1.20
CA GLU A 211 3.03 -17.02 0.22
C GLU A 211 4.09 -17.13 -0.87
N GLU A 212 3.65 -17.43 -2.09
CA GLU A 212 4.51 -17.35 -3.26
C GLU A 212 5.10 -15.93 -3.30
N HIS A 213 6.42 -15.83 -3.29
CA HIS A 213 7.09 -14.57 -3.56
C HIS A 213 6.74 -14.15 -4.99
N LEU A 214 5.74 -13.27 -5.08
CA LEU A 214 5.38 -12.65 -6.33
C LEU A 214 6.55 -11.74 -6.73
N ASP A 215 6.94 -11.79 -7.99
CA ASP A 215 7.81 -10.75 -8.53
C ASP A 215 7.12 -9.37 -8.39
N VAL A 216 7.88 -8.29 -8.50
CA VAL A 216 7.38 -6.92 -8.32
C VAL A 216 6.14 -6.63 -9.18
N TYR A 217 6.09 -7.18 -10.40
CA TYR A 217 4.95 -7.02 -11.30
C TYR A 217 3.70 -7.74 -10.78
N ASN A 218 3.83 -8.99 -10.36
CA ASN A 218 2.72 -9.78 -9.82
C ASN A 218 2.26 -9.27 -8.45
N PHE A 219 3.18 -8.76 -7.61
CA PHE A 219 2.84 -8.09 -6.37
C PHE A 219 2.02 -6.81 -6.63
N LYS A 220 2.50 -5.92 -7.50
CA LYS A 220 1.76 -4.71 -7.92
C LYS A 220 0.40 -5.05 -8.53
N LYS A 221 0.31 -6.12 -9.33
CA LYS A 221 -0.96 -6.60 -9.90
C LYS A 221 -1.92 -7.07 -8.82
N LYS A 222 -1.44 -7.79 -7.79
CA LYS A 222 -2.25 -8.24 -6.65
C LYS A 222 -2.76 -7.05 -5.83
N GLU A 223 -1.89 -6.08 -5.54
CA GLU A 223 -2.26 -4.86 -4.80
C GLU A 223 -3.26 -4.00 -5.58
N ARG A 224 -3.02 -3.75 -6.87
CA ARG A 224 -3.98 -3.04 -7.73
C ARG A 224 -5.34 -3.75 -7.82
N LYS A 225 -5.35 -5.09 -7.81
CA LYS A 225 -6.61 -5.84 -7.79
C LYS A 225 -7.39 -5.62 -6.51
N LYS A 226 -6.72 -5.56 -5.35
CA LYS A 226 -7.38 -5.22 -4.07
C LYS A 226 -7.92 -3.80 -4.10
N GLU A 227 -7.11 -2.84 -4.54
CA GLU A 227 -7.51 -1.44 -4.67
C GLU A 227 -8.73 -1.27 -5.58
N VAL A 228 -8.76 -1.96 -6.72
CA VAL A 228 -9.92 -1.96 -7.63
C VAL A 228 -11.16 -2.53 -6.94
N GLN A 229 -11.04 -3.63 -6.18
CA GLN A 229 -12.15 -4.20 -5.44
C GLN A 229 -12.70 -3.26 -4.37
N GLU A 230 -11.82 -2.58 -3.63
CA GLU A 230 -12.21 -1.57 -2.63
C GLU A 230 -12.90 -0.37 -3.27
N LEU A 231 -12.40 0.10 -4.43
CA LEU A 231 -13.01 1.19 -5.18
C LEU A 231 -14.36 0.79 -5.77
N GLU A 232 -14.51 -0.43 -6.27
CA GLU A 232 -15.79 -0.98 -6.75
C GLU A 232 -16.82 -1.04 -5.62
N GLN A 233 -16.44 -1.53 -4.44
CA GLN A 233 -17.32 -1.57 -3.27
C GLN A 233 -17.73 -0.16 -2.82
N LYS A 234 -16.79 0.78 -2.79
CA LYS A 234 -17.07 2.17 -2.46
C LYS A 234 -18.00 2.82 -3.47
N LYS A 235 -17.82 2.54 -4.77
CA LYS A 235 -18.71 3.00 -5.84
C LYS A 235 -20.13 2.48 -5.65
N GLU A 236 -20.30 1.19 -5.33
CA GLU A 236 -21.61 0.58 -5.09
C GLU A 236 -22.32 1.24 -3.89
N ASN A 237 -21.59 1.43 -2.77
CA ASN A 237 -22.13 2.11 -1.59
C ASN A 237 -22.59 3.55 -1.91
N LEU A 238 -21.77 4.31 -2.63
CA LEU A 238 -22.13 5.67 -3.06
C LEU A 238 -23.30 5.69 -4.04
N THR A 239 -23.48 4.67 -4.87
CA THR A 239 -24.62 4.56 -5.77
C THR A 239 -25.91 4.39 -4.98
N VAL A 240 -25.93 3.49 -3.99
CA VAL A 240 -27.07 3.27 -3.09
C VAL A 240 -27.40 4.53 -2.29
N GLU A 241 -26.40 5.23 -1.78
CA GLU A 241 -26.59 6.50 -1.07
C GLU A 241 -27.19 7.58 -1.97
N ASN A 242 -26.71 7.71 -3.21
CA ASN A 242 -27.27 8.65 -4.18
C ASN A 242 -28.72 8.34 -4.57
N GLU A 243 -29.08 7.06 -4.72
CA GLU A 243 -30.45 6.64 -4.97
C GLU A 243 -31.36 7.02 -3.79
N GLY A 244 -30.90 6.80 -2.55
CA GLY A 244 -31.61 7.21 -1.33
C GLY A 244 -31.81 8.71 -1.25
N LEU A 245 -30.76 9.50 -1.50
CA LEU A 245 -30.85 10.96 -1.52
C LEU A 245 -31.77 11.48 -2.63
N THR A 246 -31.76 10.84 -3.78
CA THR A 246 -32.65 11.19 -4.90
C THR A 246 -34.13 10.99 -4.53
N SER A 247 -34.44 9.89 -3.82
CA SER A 247 -35.79 9.63 -3.31
C SER A 247 -36.23 10.70 -2.29
N GLN A 248 -35.36 11.04 -1.33
CA GLN A 248 -35.64 12.10 -0.34
C GLN A 248 -35.87 13.47 -0.99
N ILE A 249 -35.10 13.80 -2.03
CA ILE A 249 -35.29 15.04 -2.78
C ILE A 249 -36.65 15.03 -3.50
N ALA A 250 -37.08 13.89 -4.04
CA ALA A 250 -38.40 13.78 -4.71
C ALA A 250 -39.55 13.97 -3.70
N GLU A 251 -39.46 13.37 -2.51
CA GLU A 251 -40.41 13.54 -1.41
C GLU A 251 -40.47 15.01 -0.94
N ALA A 252 -39.34 15.61 -0.67
CA ALA A 252 -39.26 17.01 -0.24
C ALA A 252 -39.83 17.98 -1.29
N ARG A 253 -39.67 17.71 -2.59
CA ARG A 253 -40.26 18.49 -3.66
C ARG A 253 -41.80 18.35 -3.72
N ALA A 254 -42.33 17.15 -3.44
CA ALA A 254 -43.75 16.93 -3.34
C ALA A 254 -44.36 17.72 -2.16
N ASP A 255 -43.71 17.68 -1.01
CA ASP A 255 -44.12 18.43 0.18
C ASP A 255 -44.10 19.96 -0.06
N ILE A 256 -43.06 20.45 -0.70
CA ILE A 256 -42.97 21.89 -1.08
C ILE A 256 -44.17 22.28 -1.96
N LYS A 257 -44.52 21.44 -2.95
CA LYS A 257 -45.67 21.73 -3.82
C LYS A 257 -47.01 21.79 -3.08
N LEU A 258 -47.23 20.86 -2.13
CA LEU A 258 -48.42 20.87 -1.28
C LEU A 258 -48.47 22.14 -0.42
N LEU A 259 -47.37 22.56 0.21
CA LEU A 259 -47.27 23.77 0.99
C LEU A 259 -47.50 25.05 0.15
N GLU A 260 -47.08 25.07 -1.09
CA GLU A 260 -47.35 26.15 -2.06
C GLU A 260 -48.85 26.25 -2.36
N GLU A 261 -49.52 25.13 -2.59
CA GLU A 261 -50.98 25.06 -2.82
C GLU A 261 -51.78 25.54 -1.58
N GLU A 262 -51.39 25.09 -0.39
CA GLU A 262 -51.95 25.54 0.90
C GLU A 262 -51.75 27.04 1.11
N LYS A 263 -50.58 27.57 0.82
CA LYS A 263 -50.26 29.01 0.93
C LYS A 263 -51.19 29.84 -0.01
N ILE A 264 -51.39 29.38 -1.22
CA ILE A 264 -52.28 30.07 -2.17
C ILE A 264 -53.73 30.05 -1.65
N GLN A 265 -54.20 28.95 -1.08
CA GLN A 265 -55.50 28.83 -0.50
C GLN A 265 -55.67 29.76 0.72
N PHE A 266 -54.69 29.74 1.63
CA PHE A 266 -54.69 30.66 2.79
C PHE A 266 -54.71 32.13 2.38
N GLN A 267 -54.03 32.50 1.31
CA GLN A 267 -54.01 33.87 0.80
C GLN A 267 -55.39 34.30 0.26
N LYS A 268 -56.08 33.39 -0.42
CA LYS A 268 -57.49 33.62 -0.85
C LYS A 268 -58.44 33.76 0.32
N ASP A 269 -58.33 32.91 1.31
CA ASP A 269 -59.17 32.96 2.52
C ASP A 269 -58.93 34.25 3.33
N LYS A 270 -57.67 34.70 3.40
CA LYS A 270 -57.32 35.98 3.99
C LYS A 270 -57.95 37.16 3.26
N GLU A 271 -57.91 37.22 1.94
CA GLU A 271 -58.56 38.28 1.12
C GLU A 271 -60.06 38.30 1.33
N ILE A 272 -60.71 37.14 1.43
CA ILE A 272 -62.13 37.03 1.73
C ILE A 272 -62.45 37.55 3.13
N ALA A 273 -61.64 37.21 4.12
CA ALA A 273 -61.80 37.68 5.48
C ALA A 273 -61.61 39.20 5.61
N GLU A 274 -60.62 39.79 4.94
CA GLU A 274 -60.39 41.23 4.87
C GLU A 274 -61.56 41.97 4.27
N LYS A 275 -62.09 41.47 3.11
CA LYS A 275 -63.30 42.06 2.50
C LYS A 275 -64.54 41.99 3.40
N ARG A 276 -64.70 40.90 4.19
CA ARG A 276 -65.76 40.79 5.19
C ARG A 276 -65.61 41.77 6.33
N ALA A 277 -64.38 41.93 6.83
CA ALA A 277 -64.03 42.89 7.88
C ALA A 277 -64.33 44.31 7.41
N GLU A 278 -63.93 44.71 6.21
CA GLU A 278 -64.18 46.05 5.65
C GLU A 278 -65.69 46.34 5.50
N LYS A 279 -66.48 45.34 5.06
CA LYS A 279 -67.96 45.46 5.00
C LYS A 279 -68.54 45.62 6.39
N ALA A 280 -68.10 44.81 7.35
CA ALA A 280 -68.60 44.94 8.75
C ALA A 280 -68.25 46.32 9.40
N GLU A 281 -67.02 46.83 9.15
CA GLU A 281 -66.68 48.20 9.57
C GLU A 281 -67.55 49.26 8.94
N THR A 282 -67.82 49.10 7.62
CA THR A 282 -68.71 50.04 6.89
C THR A 282 -70.15 50.02 7.49
N GLU A 283 -70.66 48.83 7.81
CA GLU A 283 -71.96 48.67 8.43
C GLU A 283 -71.98 49.25 9.92
N LEU A 284 -70.92 48.97 10.64
CA LEU A 284 -70.76 49.49 12.01
C LEU A 284 -70.81 51.03 12.04
N LYS A 285 -70.04 51.63 11.10
CA LYS A 285 -70.03 53.08 10.95
C LYS A 285 -71.41 53.63 10.62
N LYS A 286 -72.18 53.03 9.74
CA LYS A 286 -73.57 53.41 9.45
C LYS A 286 -74.46 53.32 10.68
N LEU A 287 -74.29 52.31 11.55
CA LEU A 287 -75.02 52.14 12.76
C LEU A 287 -74.63 53.18 13.81
N GLU A 288 -73.38 53.57 13.93
CA GLU A 288 -72.86 54.61 14.78
C GLU A 288 -73.44 55.98 14.35
N ASP A 289 -73.34 56.28 13.02
CA ASP A 289 -73.94 57.53 12.50
C ASP A 289 -75.47 57.62 12.79
N ARG A 290 -76.18 56.48 12.66
CA ARG A 290 -77.58 56.37 12.95
C ARG A 290 -77.88 56.54 14.44
N ARG A 291 -77.05 56.00 15.31
CA ARG A 291 -77.15 56.17 16.76
C ARG A 291 -76.94 57.64 17.16
N GLU A 292 -75.90 58.28 16.61
CA GLU A 292 -75.61 59.69 16.85
C GLU A 292 -76.77 60.60 16.40
N PHE A 293 -77.37 60.32 15.26
CA PHE A 293 -78.56 60.98 14.72
C PHE A 293 -79.79 60.86 15.70
N LEU A 294 -80.00 59.68 16.24
CA LEU A 294 -81.13 59.40 17.14
C LEU A 294 -80.91 59.82 18.57
N GLN A 295 -79.67 60.02 19.02
CA GLN A 295 -79.32 60.36 20.40
C GLN A 295 -80.05 61.63 20.95
N PRO A 296 -80.18 62.75 20.22
CA PRO A 296 -80.90 63.91 20.66
C PRO A 296 -82.39 63.63 20.87
N VAL A 297 -83.00 62.80 20.04
CA VAL A 297 -84.40 62.39 20.14
C VAL A 297 -84.62 61.52 21.38
N MET A 298 -83.72 60.59 21.66
CA MET A 298 -83.75 59.73 22.84
C MET A 298 -83.56 60.58 24.16
N ASP A 299 -82.67 61.55 24.10
CA ASP A 299 -82.44 62.42 25.22
C ASP A 299 -83.65 63.28 25.52
N ASN A 300 -84.31 63.82 24.48
CA ASN A 300 -85.58 64.57 24.65
C ASN A 300 -86.71 63.69 25.17
N VAL A 301 -86.93 62.51 24.62
CA VAL A 301 -87.94 61.56 25.11
C VAL A 301 -87.65 61.16 26.55
N SER A 302 -86.41 60.95 26.92
CA SER A 302 -85.97 60.62 28.30
C SER A 302 -86.22 61.77 29.25
N LYS A 303 -86.09 63.00 28.80
CA LYS A 303 -86.39 64.21 29.55
C LYS A 303 -87.88 64.33 29.74
N GLU A 304 -88.69 64.17 28.71
CA GLU A 304 -90.17 64.24 28.85
C GLU A 304 -90.71 63.15 29.77
N ILE A 305 -90.20 61.88 29.68
CA ILE A 305 -90.56 60.81 30.63
C ILE A 305 -90.25 61.18 32.07
N LYS A 306 -89.12 61.82 32.34
CA LYS A 306 -88.75 62.25 33.65
C LYS A 306 -89.70 63.40 34.16
N GLU A 307 -90.04 64.31 33.28
CA GLU A 307 -91.00 65.40 33.61
C GLU A 307 -92.42 64.85 33.86
N TYR A 308 -92.90 63.91 33.05
CA TYR A 308 -94.18 63.21 33.24
C TYR A 308 -94.19 62.37 34.52
N GLY A 309 -93.06 61.73 34.86
CA GLY A 309 -92.89 60.96 36.10
C GLY A 309 -92.96 61.80 37.33
N MET A 310 -92.46 63.05 37.27
CA MET A 310 -92.63 64.04 38.38
C MET A 310 -94.01 64.61 38.53
N ILE A 311 -94.85 64.66 37.50
CA ILE A 311 -96.24 65.14 37.56
C ILE A 311 -97.18 64.10 38.19
N LYS A 312 -96.84 62.81 38.22
CA LYS A 312 -97.66 61.73 38.81
C LYS A 312 -97.43 61.51 40.30
N THR A 313 -96.61 62.29 40.93
CA THR A 313 -96.32 62.24 42.40
C THR A 313 -96.89 63.44 43.15
N PHE A 314 -98.00 64.04 42.65
CA PHE A 314 -98.83 64.98 43.38
C PHE A 314 -100.26 64.49 43.55
#